data_bcd42f3b66a225f2833730eb2c3830be
#
_entry.id   bcd42f3b66a225f2833730eb2c3830be
#
_cell.length_a   1.000
_cell.length_b   1.000
_cell.length_c   1.000
_cell.angle_alpha   90.00
_cell.angle_beta   90.00
_cell.angle_gamma   90.00
#
_symmetry.space_group_name_H-M   'P 1'
#
loop_
_entity.id
_entity.type
_entity.pdbx_description
1 polymer ?
#
loop_
_entity_poly.entity_id
_entity_poly.type
_entity_poly.pdbx_seq_one_letter_code
_entity_poly.pdbx_strand_id
1 'polypeptide(L)'
;MSQHDGPLYFVGIDWAAAEHAVCVLDSDGRKAAAFTIDHTAAGFQRLAARLGKLGPAEQVPVAIERPDGRLVDALLEAGHPVLPVKPNAIKTWREAEVLSGAKSDPGDAHVIADYLRVRIHRLRPAAPLSSPTKALRAVVRARGDLVETRVAATNQLAALLDSHWPGAKAIFANIESAIALAFLTQYPTAASAARLTEKRLAAFCAQQGYSGKRPAAVLLARLRATPTGTLDPVVSEGIRDAVLAQVGVLTELNTAIKNLDRSIAKKIDTHPDGEIFRSFPRAGTINAAQILAEWGDAREAFDHPDAIAALAGITPVTKTSGKQRGVSFRWACNKRLRVAITTFAANSRFASPWAADIYDRARASGKDHPHATRILARAWVRVMWRCWQNNTTYDPAQHGGAQHLVQQHIAA
;
A
#
# COMPACT_ATOMS: atom_id res chain seq x y z
N MET A 1 6.54 11.11 -50.18
CA MET A 1 5.79 11.74 -49.08
C MET A 1 6.00 10.84 -47.86
N SER A 2 6.93 11.17 -46.98
CA SER A 2 7.17 10.41 -45.74
C SER A 2 5.99 10.69 -44.80
N GLN A 3 5.17 9.66 -44.56
CA GLN A 3 4.23 9.64 -43.46
C GLN A 3 5.01 9.79 -42.16
N HIS A 4 4.77 10.87 -41.42
CA HIS A 4 5.22 10.98 -40.05
C HIS A 4 4.36 10.03 -39.22
N ASP A 5 4.89 8.85 -38.90
CA ASP A 5 4.22 7.80 -38.14
C ASP A 5 4.17 8.10 -36.62
N GLY A 6 4.45 9.32 -36.19
CA GLY A 6 4.53 9.72 -34.80
C GLY A 6 3.44 10.71 -34.37
N PRO A 7 3.24 10.92 -33.06
CA PRO A 7 2.31 11.90 -32.53
C PRO A 7 2.62 13.31 -33.03
N LEU A 8 1.58 14.03 -33.48
CA LEU A 8 1.71 15.43 -33.90
C LEU A 8 1.56 16.40 -32.71
N TYR A 9 0.92 15.97 -31.65
CA TYR A 9 0.67 16.77 -30.45
C TYR A 9 1.04 16.01 -29.17
N PHE A 10 1.50 16.74 -28.16
CA PHE A 10 1.94 16.23 -26.86
C PHE A 10 1.23 17.01 -25.77
N VAL A 11 0.50 16.32 -24.91
CA VAL A 11 -0.33 16.95 -23.88
C VAL A 11 0.31 16.74 -22.50
N GLY A 12 0.51 17.83 -21.77
CA GLY A 12 0.90 17.80 -20.36
C GLY A 12 -0.24 18.27 -19.48
N ILE A 13 -0.51 17.54 -18.40
CA ILE A 13 -1.53 17.91 -17.42
C ILE A 13 -0.90 18.00 -16.04
N ASP A 14 -0.98 19.20 -15.45
CA ASP A 14 -0.70 19.40 -14.03
C ASP A 14 -2.00 19.20 -13.24
N TRP A 15 -1.97 18.21 -12.33
CA TRP A 15 -3.15 17.77 -11.59
C TRP A 15 -3.30 18.54 -10.28
N ALA A 16 -4.48 19.11 -10.06
CA ALA A 16 -4.88 19.63 -8.76
C ALA A 16 -6.29 19.13 -8.37
N ALA A 17 -6.70 19.34 -7.13
CA ALA A 17 -7.93 18.74 -6.59
C ALA A 17 -9.21 19.31 -7.24
N ALA A 18 -9.23 20.59 -7.58
CA ALA A 18 -10.40 21.27 -8.11
C ALA A 18 -10.29 21.60 -9.60
N GLU A 19 -9.11 21.89 -10.09
CA GLU A 19 -8.85 22.40 -11.42
C GLU A 19 -7.54 21.81 -11.97
N HIS A 20 -7.45 21.55 -13.27
CA HIS A 20 -6.24 21.00 -13.90
C HIS A 20 -5.76 21.96 -14.99
N ALA A 21 -4.47 22.27 -14.97
CA ALA A 21 -3.83 23.00 -16.05
C ALA A 21 -3.43 22.01 -17.16
N VAL A 22 -3.74 22.38 -18.41
CA VAL A 22 -3.47 21.58 -19.61
C VAL A 22 -2.66 22.41 -20.58
N CYS A 23 -1.56 21.85 -21.08
CA CYS A 23 -0.75 22.40 -22.15
C CYS A 23 -0.63 21.42 -23.31
N VAL A 24 -0.79 21.89 -24.54
CA VAL A 24 -0.62 21.12 -25.76
C VAL A 24 0.53 21.73 -26.55
N LEU A 25 1.52 20.92 -26.88
CA LEU A 25 2.63 21.28 -27.75
C LEU A 25 2.53 20.51 -29.09
N ASP A 26 2.97 21.14 -30.15
CA ASP A 26 3.19 20.47 -31.43
C ASP A 26 4.55 19.70 -31.45
N SER A 27 4.86 19.06 -32.56
CA SER A 27 6.14 18.33 -32.74
C SER A 27 7.38 19.22 -32.63
N ASP A 28 7.27 20.51 -32.95
CA ASP A 28 8.36 21.47 -32.86
C ASP A 28 8.53 22.06 -31.44
N GLY A 29 7.60 21.74 -30.53
CA GLY A 29 7.57 22.27 -29.16
C GLY A 29 6.88 23.62 -29.04
N ARG A 30 6.20 24.08 -30.09
CA ARG A 30 5.40 25.29 -30.02
C ARG A 30 4.08 25.04 -29.32
N LYS A 31 3.65 26.00 -28.52
CA LYS A 31 2.40 25.91 -27.79
C LYS A 31 1.21 26.00 -28.74
N ALA A 32 0.52 24.91 -28.99
CA ALA A 32 -0.69 24.84 -29.79
C ALA A 32 -1.93 25.26 -28.97
N ALA A 33 -2.01 24.92 -27.69
CA ALA A 33 -3.07 25.35 -26.77
C ALA A 33 -2.60 25.32 -25.31
N ALA A 34 -3.22 26.18 -24.48
CA ALA A 34 -3.15 26.09 -23.03
C ALA A 34 -4.51 26.50 -22.44
N PHE A 35 -4.99 25.74 -21.46
CA PHE A 35 -6.29 25.98 -20.83
C PHE A 35 -6.38 25.25 -19.50
N THR A 36 -7.40 25.59 -18.72
CA THR A 36 -7.76 24.87 -17.50
C THR A 36 -9.07 24.13 -17.67
N ILE A 37 -9.24 23.08 -16.91
CA ILE A 37 -10.50 22.34 -16.77
C ILE A 37 -10.81 22.08 -15.30
N ASP A 38 -12.06 22.16 -14.91
CA ASP A 38 -12.52 21.79 -13.58
C ASP A 38 -12.51 20.27 -13.41
N HIS A 39 -12.29 19.79 -12.19
CA HIS A 39 -12.43 18.38 -11.84
C HIS A 39 -13.91 17.97 -11.74
N THR A 40 -14.65 18.12 -12.83
CA THR A 40 -16.07 17.84 -12.97
C THR A 40 -16.36 17.04 -14.24
N ALA A 41 -17.54 16.42 -14.32
CA ALA A 41 -17.97 15.72 -15.54
C ALA A 41 -17.95 16.66 -16.78
N ALA A 42 -18.44 17.89 -16.62
CA ALA A 42 -18.41 18.90 -17.70
C ALA A 42 -16.97 19.30 -18.08
N GLY A 43 -16.06 19.42 -17.09
CA GLY A 43 -14.64 19.68 -17.34
C GLY A 43 -13.99 18.55 -18.15
N PHE A 44 -14.26 17.29 -17.80
CA PHE A 44 -13.74 16.14 -18.55
C PHE A 44 -14.33 16.04 -19.96
N GLN A 45 -15.61 16.36 -20.15
CA GLN A 45 -16.21 16.46 -21.49
C GLN A 45 -15.54 17.57 -22.32
N ARG A 46 -15.26 18.74 -21.72
CA ARG A 46 -14.52 19.82 -22.40
C ARG A 46 -13.11 19.39 -22.79
N LEU A 47 -12.41 18.64 -21.91
CA LEU A 47 -11.10 18.08 -22.22
C LEU A 47 -11.18 17.14 -23.41
N ALA A 48 -12.06 16.13 -23.36
CA ALA A 48 -12.24 15.17 -24.44
C ALA A 48 -12.58 15.86 -25.78
N ALA A 49 -13.49 16.84 -25.77
CA ALA A 49 -13.84 17.60 -26.98
C ALA A 49 -12.66 18.42 -27.54
N ARG A 50 -11.77 18.94 -26.68
CA ARG A 50 -10.58 19.69 -27.12
C ARG A 50 -9.50 18.76 -27.64
N LEU A 51 -9.24 17.64 -26.97
CA LEU A 51 -8.26 16.65 -27.42
C LEU A 51 -8.69 15.97 -28.71
N GLY A 52 -9.99 15.66 -28.87
CA GLY A 52 -10.54 15.09 -30.09
C GLY A 52 -10.40 15.96 -31.35
N LYS A 53 -10.13 17.27 -31.19
CA LYS A 53 -9.82 18.16 -32.34
C LYS A 53 -8.36 18.04 -32.81
N LEU A 54 -7.49 17.42 -32.01
CA LEU A 54 -6.06 17.27 -32.31
C LEU A 54 -5.79 16.05 -33.19
N GLY A 55 -6.70 15.07 -33.20
CA GLY A 55 -6.58 13.84 -33.95
C GLY A 55 -7.17 12.63 -33.21
N PRO A 56 -6.98 11.44 -33.77
CA PRO A 56 -7.37 10.19 -33.10
C PRO A 56 -6.73 10.06 -31.71
N ALA A 57 -7.50 9.58 -30.72
CA ALA A 57 -7.07 9.57 -29.32
C ALA A 57 -5.74 8.81 -29.10
N GLU A 58 -5.53 7.71 -29.82
CA GLU A 58 -4.32 6.89 -29.76
C GLU A 58 -3.06 7.61 -30.25
N GLN A 59 -3.21 8.69 -31.01
CA GLN A 59 -2.13 9.55 -31.51
C GLN A 59 -1.90 10.81 -30.67
N VAL A 60 -2.71 11.03 -29.62
CA VAL A 60 -2.60 12.17 -28.72
C VAL A 60 -2.16 11.71 -27.33
N PRO A 61 -0.84 11.49 -27.10
CA PRO A 61 -0.31 11.08 -25.81
C PRO A 61 -0.45 12.18 -24.76
N VAL A 62 -0.77 11.77 -23.54
CA VAL A 62 -0.96 12.66 -22.40
C VAL A 62 -0.02 12.28 -21.27
N ALA A 63 0.82 13.20 -20.81
CA ALA A 63 1.64 13.01 -19.62
C ALA A 63 1.00 13.63 -18.38
N ILE A 64 1.14 12.92 -17.25
CA ILE A 64 0.60 13.36 -15.96
C ILE A 64 1.46 12.80 -14.82
N GLU A 65 1.65 13.58 -13.74
CA GLU A 65 2.44 13.12 -12.58
C GLU A 65 1.69 12.10 -11.73
N ARG A 66 0.37 12.22 -11.61
CA ARG A 66 -0.47 11.31 -10.84
C ARG A 66 -1.12 10.27 -11.75
N PRO A 67 -0.66 9.00 -11.69
CA PRO A 67 -1.09 7.97 -12.66
C PRO A 67 -2.43 7.29 -12.29
N ASP A 68 -3.20 7.83 -11.37
CA ASP A 68 -4.48 7.28 -10.91
C ASP A 68 -5.54 8.37 -10.70
N GLY A 69 -6.79 7.96 -10.61
CA GLY A 69 -7.94 8.83 -10.40
C GLY A 69 -8.81 9.02 -11.63
N ARG A 70 -9.97 9.69 -11.44
CA ARG A 70 -11.01 9.79 -12.46
C ARG A 70 -10.58 10.47 -13.77
N LEU A 71 -9.65 11.43 -13.69
CA LEU A 71 -9.10 12.07 -14.89
C LEU A 71 -8.31 11.06 -15.75
N VAL A 72 -7.45 10.27 -15.10
CA VAL A 72 -6.66 9.23 -15.80
C VAL A 72 -7.58 8.16 -16.37
N ASP A 73 -8.57 7.69 -15.58
CA ASP A 73 -9.56 6.74 -16.08
C ASP A 73 -10.30 7.29 -17.32
N ALA A 74 -10.74 8.54 -17.29
CA ALA A 74 -11.45 9.16 -18.42
C ALA A 74 -10.58 9.28 -19.70
N LEU A 75 -9.29 9.58 -19.54
CA LEU A 75 -8.35 9.63 -20.67
C LEU A 75 -8.08 8.23 -21.24
N LEU A 76 -7.90 7.22 -20.40
CA LEU A 76 -7.72 5.83 -20.82
C LEU A 76 -8.99 5.26 -21.47
N GLU A 77 -10.18 5.55 -20.91
CA GLU A 77 -11.49 5.19 -21.47
C GLU A 77 -11.74 5.83 -22.83
N ALA A 78 -11.20 7.04 -23.03
CA ALA A 78 -11.24 7.73 -24.33
C ALA A 78 -10.18 7.23 -25.33
N GLY A 79 -9.27 6.32 -24.94
CA GLY A 79 -8.24 5.74 -25.81
C GLY A 79 -6.93 6.51 -25.88
N HIS A 80 -6.74 7.56 -25.07
CA HIS A 80 -5.47 8.28 -25.05
C HIS A 80 -4.36 7.48 -24.37
N PRO A 81 -3.14 7.40 -24.95
CA PRO A 81 -1.97 6.91 -24.25
C PRO A 81 -1.62 7.85 -23.09
N VAL A 82 -1.83 7.41 -21.85
CA VAL A 82 -1.47 8.18 -20.65
C VAL A 82 -0.09 7.74 -20.18
N LEU A 83 0.85 8.68 -20.12
CA LEU A 83 2.24 8.42 -19.76
C LEU A 83 2.55 9.05 -18.38
N PRO A 84 2.65 8.21 -17.33
CA PRO A 84 3.03 8.69 -16.00
C PRO A 84 4.46 9.25 -15.99
N VAL A 85 4.63 10.44 -15.42
CA VAL A 85 5.92 11.07 -15.25
C VAL A 85 6.27 11.20 -13.77
N LYS A 86 7.56 11.14 -13.45
CA LYS A 86 8.00 11.22 -12.05
C LYS A 86 8.16 12.69 -11.64
N PRO A 87 7.61 13.13 -10.51
CA PRO A 87 7.76 14.52 -10.03
C PRO A 87 9.21 15.00 -9.98
N ASN A 88 10.15 14.16 -9.52
CA ASN A 88 11.56 14.52 -9.50
C ASN A 88 12.18 14.71 -10.90
N ALA A 89 11.71 13.94 -11.90
CA ALA A 89 12.18 14.12 -13.27
C ALA A 89 11.65 15.43 -13.87
N ILE A 90 10.39 15.75 -13.60
CA ILE A 90 9.78 17.03 -14.02
C ILE A 90 10.45 18.21 -13.30
N LYS A 91 10.73 18.09 -11.99
CA LYS A 91 11.48 19.11 -11.26
C LYS A 91 12.84 19.39 -11.91
N THR A 92 13.63 18.34 -12.16
CA THR A 92 14.96 18.48 -12.79
C THR A 92 14.84 19.05 -14.20
N TRP A 93 13.83 18.64 -14.98
CA TRP A 93 13.56 19.16 -16.32
C TRP A 93 13.22 20.64 -16.29
N ARG A 94 12.36 21.06 -15.35
CA ARG A 94 12.03 22.47 -15.13
C ARG A 94 13.27 23.30 -14.78
N GLU A 95 14.10 22.83 -13.86
CA GLU A 95 15.34 23.53 -13.46
C GLU A 95 16.30 23.75 -14.64
N ALA A 96 16.27 22.88 -15.65
CA ALA A 96 17.06 23.01 -16.86
C ALA A 96 16.46 23.99 -17.88
N GLU A 97 15.11 24.07 -17.97
CA GLU A 97 14.39 24.83 -19.01
C GLU A 97 13.96 26.24 -18.53
N VAL A 98 13.66 26.40 -17.22
CA VAL A 98 13.10 27.64 -16.66
C VAL A 98 14.14 28.35 -15.82
N LEU A 99 14.93 29.24 -16.45
CA LEU A 99 16.01 29.99 -15.81
C LEU A 99 15.54 30.94 -14.69
N SER A 100 14.29 31.42 -14.71
CA SER A 100 13.72 32.31 -13.70
C SER A 100 13.36 31.66 -12.39
N GLY A 101 13.30 30.31 -12.33
CA GLY A 101 12.81 29.56 -11.16
C GLY A 101 11.31 29.76 -10.86
N ALA A 102 10.55 30.46 -11.73
CA ALA A 102 9.13 30.71 -11.56
C ALA A 102 8.35 29.39 -11.60
N LYS A 103 7.36 29.28 -10.71
CA LYS A 103 6.45 28.12 -10.63
C LYS A 103 5.01 28.60 -10.79
N SER A 104 4.27 27.97 -11.73
CA SER A 104 2.85 28.16 -11.91
C SER A 104 2.24 26.92 -12.55
N ASP A 105 0.99 26.59 -12.24
CA ASP A 105 0.33 25.41 -12.76
C ASP A 105 0.31 25.34 -14.32
N PRO A 106 0.06 26.44 -15.06
CA PRO A 106 0.24 26.44 -16.51
C PRO A 106 1.68 26.20 -16.98
N GLY A 107 2.68 26.71 -16.21
CA GLY A 107 4.10 26.45 -16.46
C GLY A 107 4.45 24.98 -16.21
N ASP A 108 3.91 24.38 -15.16
CA ASP A 108 4.11 22.97 -14.85
C ASP A 108 3.51 22.06 -15.91
N ALA A 109 2.29 22.34 -16.39
CA ALA A 109 1.69 21.64 -17.51
C ALA A 109 2.52 21.75 -18.80
N HIS A 110 3.12 22.91 -19.07
CA HIS A 110 4.03 23.08 -20.20
C HIS A 110 5.29 22.21 -20.08
N VAL A 111 5.94 22.23 -18.90
CA VAL A 111 7.14 21.42 -18.62
C VAL A 111 6.84 19.93 -18.76
N ILE A 112 5.66 19.47 -18.31
CA ILE A 112 5.20 18.09 -18.45
C ILE A 112 5.01 17.72 -19.93
N ALA A 113 4.38 18.61 -20.73
CA ALA A 113 4.18 18.40 -22.17
C ALA A 113 5.52 18.32 -22.93
N ASP A 114 6.45 19.22 -22.63
CA ASP A 114 7.76 19.23 -23.28
C ASP A 114 8.60 18.02 -22.88
N TYR A 115 8.58 17.63 -21.59
CA TYR A 115 9.21 16.39 -21.15
C TYR A 115 8.65 15.16 -21.89
N LEU A 116 7.33 15.09 -22.09
CA LEU A 116 6.68 14.04 -22.88
C LEU A 116 7.21 14.03 -24.30
N ARG A 117 7.18 15.18 -24.99
CA ARG A 117 7.62 15.34 -26.38
C ARG A 117 9.04 14.82 -26.59
N VAL A 118 9.97 15.24 -25.74
CA VAL A 118 11.40 14.90 -25.88
C VAL A 118 11.70 13.47 -25.40
N ARG A 119 10.92 12.92 -24.46
CA ARG A 119 11.21 11.65 -23.80
C ARG A 119 10.20 10.54 -24.08
N ILE A 120 9.25 10.73 -24.98
CA ILE A 120 8.18 9.75 -25.27
C ILE A 120 8.71 8.34 -25.51
N HIS A 121 9.82 8.21 -26.24
CA HIS A 121 10.47 6.92 -26.53
C HIS A 121 11.03 6.17 -25.30
N ARG A 122 11.12 6.85 -24.14
CA ARG A 122 11.58 6.28 -22.86
C ARG A 122 10.45 6.12 -21.84
N LEU A 123 9.29 6.63 -22.16
CA LEU A 123 8.10 6.54 -21.30
C LEU A 123 7.28 5.33 -21.73
N ARG A 124 6.55 4.75 -20.79
CA ARG A 124 5.61 3.67 -21.06
C ARG A 124 4.20 4.14 -20.73
N PRO A 125 3.25 3.92 -21.63
CA PRO A 125 1.85 4.19 -21.32
C PRO A 125 1.39 3.42 -20.08
N ALA A 126 0.54 4.03 -19.29
CA ALA A 126 -0.16 3.35 -18.21
C ALA A 126 -1.13 2.34 -18.84
N ALA A 127 -1.05 1.11 -18.40
CA ALA A 127 -2.03 0.12 -18.79
C ALA A 127 -3.27 0.23 -17.89
N PRO A 128 -4.49 0.24 -18.42
CA PRO A 128 -5.70 0.30 -17.64
C PRO A 128 -5.84 -0.97 -16.80
N LEU A 129 -6.19 -0.79 -15.53
CA LEU A 129 -6.53 -1.92 -14.67
C LEU A 129 -7.94 -2.40 -15.00
N SER A 130 -8.17 -3.70 -14.90
CA SER A 130 -9.51 -4.27 -15.03
C SER A 130 -10.44 -3.78 -13.90
N SER A 131 -11.75 -3.87 -14.13
CA SER A 131 -12.75 -3.54 -13.11
C SER A 131 -12.62 -4.39 -11.84
N PRO A 132 -12.36 -5.72 -11.89
CA PRO A 132 -12.06 -6.52 -10.71
C PRO A 132 -10.86 -6.00 -9.91
N THR A 133 -9.75 -5.66 -10.57
CA THR A 133 -8.55 -5.11 -9.90
C THR A 133 -8.82 -3.73 -9.30
N LYS A 134 -9.52 -2.83 -10.01
CA LYS A 134 -9.93 -1.52 -9.47
C LYS A 134 -10.79 -1.68 -8.21
N ALA A 135 -11.77 -2.59 -8.25
CA ALA A 135 -12.66 -2.87 -7.12
C ALA A 135 -11.90 -3.49 -5.93
N LEU A 136 -10.99 -4.43 -6.17
CA LEU A 136 -10.13 -5.04 -5.14
C LEU A 136 -9.23 -3.97 -4.52
N ARG A 137 -8.59 -3.13 -5.33
CA ARG A 137 -7.71 -2.04 -4.89
C ARG A 137 -8.42 -1.05 -3.98
N ALA A 138 -9.65 -0.68 -4.29
CA ALA A 138 -10.43 0.24 -3.48
C ALA A 138 -10.65 -0.29 -2.06
N VAL A 139 -11.08 -1.54 -1.91
CA VAL A 139 -11.35 -2.14 -0.58
C VAL A 139 -10.07 -2.45 0.19
N VAL A 140 -9.00 -2.88 -0.49
CA VAL A 140 -7.70 -3.13 0.11
C VAL A 140 -7.07 -1.86 0.67
N ARG A 141 -7.13 -0.76 -0.08
CA ARG A 141 -6.61 0.53 0.37
C ARG A 141 -7.42 1.08 1.54
N ALA A 142 -8.75 1.07 1.45
CA ALA A 142 -9.62 1.47 2.55
C ALA A 142 -9.35 0.68 3.84
N ARG A 143 -9.17 -0.65 3.71
CA ARG A 143 -8.79 -1.48 4.85
C ARG A 143 -7.44 -1.07 5.44
N GLY A 144 -6.44 -0.81 4.60
CA GLY A 144 -5.12 -0.35 5.04
C GLY A 144 -5.19 0.94 5.86
N ASP A 145 -5.95 1.93 5.37
CA ASP A 145 -6.14 3.22 6.03
C ASP A 145 -6.86 3.06 7.39
N LEU A 146 -7.88 2.19 7.47
CA LEU A 146 -8.54 1.89 8.73
C LEU A 146 -7.63 1.15 9.73
N VAL A 147 -6.73 0.29 9.26
CA VAL A 147 -5.74 -0.36 10.14
C VAL A 147 -4.76 0.67 10.70
N GLU A 148 -4.27 1.62 9.90
CA GLU A 148 -3.42 2.71 10.38
C GLU A 148 -4.15 3.57 11.42
N THR A 149 -5.41 3.92 11.17
CA THR A 149 -6.26 4.66 12.11
C THR A 149 -6.45 3.88 13.40
N ARG A 150 -6.69 2.57 13.33
CA ARG A 150 -6.82 1.70 14.51
C ARG A 150 -5.54 1.68 15.33
N VAL A 151 -4.37 1.59 14.71
CA VAL A 151 -3.09 1.64 15.41
C VAL A 151 -2.94 2.97 16.17
N ALA A 152 -3.27 4.09 15.54
CA ALA A 152 -3.23 5.40 16.19
C ALA A 152 -4.19 5.48 17.38
N ALA A 153 -5.45 5.05 17.21
CA ALA A 153 -6.44 5.02 18.27
C ALA A 153 -6.05 4.07 19.44
N THR A 154 -5.46 2.91 19.11
CA THR A 154 -4.92 1.97 20.11
C THR A 154 -3.82 2.60 20.93
N ASN A 155 -2.90 3.35 20.31
CA ASN A 155 -1.83 4.05 21.01
C ASN A 155 -2.38 5.16 21.91
N GLN A 156 -3.42 5.88 21.48
CA GLN A 156 -4.09 6.90 22.29
C GLN A 156 -4.76 6.29 23.52
N LEU A 157 -5.51 5.19 23.36
CA LEU A 157 -6.12 4.47 24.48
C LEU A 157 -5.04 3.92 25.43
N ALA A 158 -3.96 3.36 24.88
CA ALA A 158 -2.85 2.86 25.70
C ALA A 158 -2.21 3.98 26.55
N ALA A 159 -1.95 5.15 25.96
CA ALA A 159 -1.39 6.29 26.67
C ALA A 159 -2.33 6.82 27.77
N LEU A 160 -3.64 6.88 27.49
CA LEU A 160 -4.66 7.26 28.48
C LEU A 160 -4.66 6.30 29.68
N LEU A 161 -4.62 4.99 29.43
CA LEU A 161 -4.59 3.99 30.48
C LEU A 161 -3.25 3.96 31.23
N ASP A 162 -2.12 4.15 30.55
CA ASP A 162 -0.81 4.25 31.21
C ASP A 162 -0.78 5.41 32.22
N SER A 163 -1.43 6.53 31.91
CA SER A 163 -1.48 7.69 32.77
C SER A 163 -2.43 7.54 33.97
N HIS A 164 -3.51 6.78 33.79
CA HIS A 164 -4.60 6.80 34.79
C HIS A 164 -4.93 5.44 35.39
N TRP A 165 -4.74 4.34 34.66
CA TRP A 165 -5.03 2.99 35.13
C TRP A 165 -4.25 1.92 34.34
N PRO A 166 -2.93 1.78 34.59
CA PRO A 166 -2.06 0.87 33.81
C PRO A 166 -2.48 -0.60 33.86
N GLY A 167 -3.14 -1.02 34.95
CA GLY A 167 -3.62 -2.39 35.13
C GLY A 167 -4.59 -2.84 34.05
N ALA A 168 -5.45 -1.95 33.59
CA ALA A 168 -6.40 -2.27 32.54
C ALA A 168 -5.72 -2.61 31.20
N LYS A 169 -4.59 -1.99 30.90
CA LYS A 169 -3.76 -2.33 29.75
C LYS A 169 -3.06 -3.68 29.93
N ALA A 170 -2.69 -4.02 31.15
CA ALA A 170 -1.89 -5.21 31.45
C ALA A 170 -2.71 -6.52 31.52
N ILE A 171 -4.03 -6.46 31.74
CA ILE A 171 -4.87 -7.63 32.01
C ILE A 171 -4.89 -8.60 30.84
N PHE A 172 -5.13 -8.13 29.61
CA PHE A 172 -5.13 -8.95 28.39
C PHE A 172 -3.87 -8.74 27.54
N ALA A 173 -3.63 -9.64 26.61
CA ALA A 173 -2.42 -9.58 25.77
C ALA A 173 -2.48 -8.43 24.75
N ASN A 174 -3.68 -8.09 24.30
CA ASN A 174 -3.91 -7.08 23.27
C ASN A 174 -5.09 -6.19 23.68
N ILE A 175 -4.84 -4.89 23.83
CA ILE A 175 -5.81 -3.90 24.29
C ILE A 175 -6.92 -3.65 23.26
N GLU A 176 -6.66 -3.85 21.97
CA GLU A 176 -7.65 -3.67 20.89
C GLU A 176 -8.51 -4.93 20.66
N SER A 177 -8.27 -6.01 21.41
CA SER A 177 -9.05 -7.24 21.30
C SER A 177 -10.49 -7.04 21.78
N ALA A 178 -11.43 -7.80 21.21
CA ALA A 178 -12.85 -7.71 21.59
C ALA A 178 -13.07 -7.85 23.10
N ILE A 179 -12.34 -8.77 23.75
CA ILE A 179 -12.46 -8.96 25.20
C ILE A 179 -11.89 -7.81 25.99
N ALA A 180 -10.79 -7.19 25.56
CA ALA A 180 -10.22 -6.04 26.23
C ALA A 180 -11.15 -4.82 26.13
N LEU A 181 -11.71 -4.58 24.95
CA LEU A 181 -12.69 -3.51 24.72
C LEU A 181 -13.97 -3.76 25.53
N ALA A 182 -14.51 -4.98 25.56
CA ALA A 182 -15.65 -5.34 26.39
C ALA A 182 -15.36 -5.14 27.88
N PHE A 183 -14.14 -5.47 28.35
CA PHE A 183 -13.70 -5.22 29.72
C PHE A 183 -13.70 -3.72 30.04
N LEU A 184 -13.13 -2.89 29.18
CA LEU A 184 -13.10 -1.45 29.36
C LEU A 184 -14.49 -0.80 29.24
N THR A 185 -15.39 -1.39 28.46
CA THR A 185 -16.81 -0.96 28.46
C THR A 185 -17.46 -1.21 29.81
N GLN A 186 -17.24 -2.37 30.41
CA GLN A 186 -17.85 -2.73 31.70
C GLN A 186 -17.13 -2.10 32.89
N TYR A 187 -15.80 -1.98 32.80
CA TYR A 187 -14.94 -1.42 33.83
C TYR A 187 -14.03 -0.34 33.23
N PRO A 188 -14.54 0.86 32.96
CA PRO A 188 -13.76 1.93 32.31
C PRO A 188 -12.74 2.62 33.22
N THR A 189 -12.83 2.45 34.54
CA THR A 189 -11.96 3.10 35.53
C THR A 189 -11.53 2.13 36.63
N ALA A 190 -10.47 2.47 37.38
CA ALA A 190 -10.05 1.74 38.57
C ALA A 190 -11.18 1.68 39.63
N ALA A 191 -11.92 2.76 39.79
CA ALA A 191 -13.06 2.83 40.72
C ALA A 191 -14.16 1.83 40.34
N SER A 192 -14.52 1.71 39.07
CA SER A 192 -15.51 0.73 38.60
C SER A 192 -15.08 -0.72 38.79
N ALA A 193 -13.78 -1.00 38.76
CA ALA A 193 -13.19 -2.32 38.96
C ALA A 193 -12.78 -2.61 40.43
N ALA A 194 -12.98 -1.66 41.37
CA ALA A 194 -12.53 -1.80 42.75
C ALA A 194 -13.05 -3.06 43.46
N ARG A 195 -14.27 -3.47 43.15
CA ARG A 195 -14.94 -4.67 43.71
C ARG A 195 -14.85 -5.89 42.78
N LEU A 196 -13.94 -5.89 41.80
CA LEU A 196 -13.75 -7.03 40.90
C LEU A 196 -13.07 -8.20 41.64
N THR A 197 -13.78 -9.32 41.71
CA THR A 197 -13.28 -10.58 42.28
C THR A 197 -12.90 -11.54 41.20
N GLU A 198 -12.09 -12.56 41.53
CA GLU A 198 -11.75 -13.64 40.60
C GLU A 198 -13.00 -14.30 39.99
N LYS A 199 -14.02 -14.60 40.84
CA LYS A 199 -15.28 -15.20 40.40
C LYS A 199 -16.01 -14.32 39.36
N ARG A 200 -16.08 -13.00 39.58
CA ARG A 200 -16.68 -12.08 38.63
C ARG A 200 -15.89 -11.97 37.34
N LEU A 201 -14.56 -11.94 37.42
CA LEU A 201 -13.72 -11.92 36.22
C LEU A 201 -13.80 -13.22 35.43
N ALA A 202 -13.88 -14.39 36.11
CA ALA A 202 -14.12 -15.67 35.46
C ALA A 202 -15.46 -15.71 34.71
N ALA A 203 -16.52 -15.24 35.36
CA ALA A 203 -17.84 -15.14 34.73
C ALA A 203 -17.83 -14.21 33.50
N PHE A 204 -17.19 -13.04 33.62
CA PHE A 204 -16.99 -12.13 32.49
C PHE A 204 -16.23 -12.80 31.33
N CYS A 205 -15.11 -13.46 31.61
CA CYS A 205 -14.33 -14.17 30.61
C CYS A 205 -15.15 -15.26 29.91
N ALA A 206 -15.94 -16.03 30.65
CA ALA A 206 -16.84 -17.04 30.11
C ALA A 206 -17.92 -16.42 29.19
N GLN A 207 -18.57 -15.36 29.65
CA GLN A 207 -19.60 -14.64 28.88
C GLN A 207 -19.05 -14.06 27.56
N GLN A 208 -17.82 -13.54 27.58
CA GLN A 208 -17.16 -12.94 26.42
C GLN A 208 -16.42 -13.95 25.55
N GLY A 209 -16.51 -15.25 25.83
CA GLY A 209 -15.84 -16.31 25.05
C GLY A 209 -14.31 -16.14 25.05
N TYR A 210 -13.70 -15.85 26.21
CA TYR A 210 -12.24 -15.67 26.31
C TYR A 210 -11.48 -16.92 25.84
N SER A 211 -10.80 -16.81 24.72
CA SER A 211 -10.00 -17.89 24.12
C SER A 211 -8.59 -17.99 24.69
N GLY A 212 -8.17 -17.03 25.52
CA GLY A 212 -6.85 -17.05 26.16
C GLY A 212 -6.78 -18.12 27.24
N LYS A 213 -5.64 -18.78 27.38
CA LYS A 213 -5.43 -19.90 28.32
C LYS A 213 -5.08 -19.47 29.75
N ARG A 214 -5.20 -18.18 30.09
CA ARG A 214 -4.85 -17.70 31.45
C ARG A 214 -6.04 -17.77 32.38
N PRO A 215 -5.87 -18.39 33.58
CA PRO A 215 -6.90 -18.39 34.60
C PRO A 215 -7.26 -16.96 35.06
N ALA A 216 -8.49 -16.76 35.51
CA ALA A 216 -8.98 -15.47 36.03
C ALA A 216 -8.12 -14.94 37.18
N ALA A 217 -7.62 -15.81 38.05
CA ALA A 217 -6.69 -15.45 39.11
C ALA A 217 -5.44 -14.75 38.56
N VAL A 218 -4.84 -15.29 37.49
CA VAL A 218 -3.65 -14.71 36.85
C VAL A 218 -3.98 -13.38 36.19
N LEU A 219 -5.13 -13.26 35.53
CA LEU A 219 -5.58 -12.01 34.93
C LEU A 219 -5.80 -10.94 36.02
N LEU A 220 -6.45 -11.29 37.11
CA LEU A 220 -6.69 -10.38 38.24
C LEU A 220 -5.38 -9.97 38.92
N ALA A 221 -4.43 -10.90 39.08
CA ALA A 221 -3.11 -10.58 39.60
C ALA A 221 -2.37 -9.57 38.71
N ARG A 222 -2.43 -9.73 37.38
CA ARG A 222 -1.85 -8.78 36.42
C ARG A 222 -2.48 -7.38 36.51
N LEU A 223 -3.81 -7.31 36.66
CA LEU A 223 -4.53 -6.06 36.83
C LEU A 223 -4.07 -5.32 38.10
N ARG A 224 -3.80 -6.06 39.18
CA ARG A 224 -3.42 -5.53 40.50
C ARG A 224 -1.91 -5.31 40.68
N ALA A 225 -1.08 -5.87 39.85
CA ALA A 225 0.39 -5.74 39.92
C ALA A 225 0.91 -4.36 39.50
N THR A 226 0.06 -3.52 38.92
CA THR A 226 0.41 -2.17 38.49
C THR A 226 -0.07 -1.14 39.50
N PRO A 227 0.41 0.12 39.43
CA PRO A 227 -0.11 1.18 40.29
C PRO A 227 -1.63 1.28 40.20
N THR A 228 -2.26 1.46 41.34
CA THR A 228 -3.73 1.67 41.44
C THR A 228 -4.06 2.99 40.77
N GLY A 229 -5.06 3.00 39.89
CA GLY A 229 -5.58 4.23 39.32
C GLY A 229 -6.29 5.11 40.34
N THR A 230 -6.62 6.35 39.95
CA THR A 230 -7.33 7.27 40.84
C THR A 230 -8.70 6.72 41.22
N LEU A 231 -9.07 6.96 42.48
CA LEU A 231 -10.41 6.68 43.02
C LEU A 231 -11.22 7.98 43.25
N ASP A 232 -10.65 9.15 42.95
CA ASP A 232 -11.35 10.42 43.01
C ASP A 232 -12.55 10.40 42.04
N PRO A 233 -13.78 10.68 42.52
CA PRO A 233 -14.97 10.54 41.71
C PRO A 233 -15.01 11.49 40.50
N VAL A 234 -14.55 12.73 40.64
CA VAL A 234 -14.57 13.74 39.58
C VAL A 234 -13.58 13.37 38.47
N VAL A 235 -12.38 13.02 38.89
CA VAL A 235 -11.32 12.56 37.92
C VAL A 235 -11.76 11.26 37.24
N SER A 236 -12.33 10.32 38.02
CA SER A 236 -12.81 9.04 37.47
C SER A 236 -13.93 9.21 36.44
N GLU A 237 -14.80 10.23 36.61
CA GLU A 237 -15.84 10.51 35.62
C GLU A 237 -15.27 10.97 34.29
N GLY A 238 -14.33 11.90 34.27
CA GLY A 238 -13.68 12.37 33.07
C GLY A 238 -12.88 11.23 32.36
N ILE A 239 -12.18 10.39 33.14
CA ILE A 239 -11.46 9.22 32.59
C ILE A 239 -12.45 8.23 32.00
N ARG A 240 -13.57 7.94 32.67
CA ARG A 240 -14.62 7.06 32.15
C ARG A 240 -15.07 7.48 30.75
N ASP A 241 -15.42 8.77 30.63
CA ASP A 241 -15.96 9.31 29.38
C ASP A 241 -14.90 9.23 28.26
N ALA A 242 -13.64 9.55 28.56
CA ALA A 242 -12.53 9.44 27.62
C ALA A 242 -12.26 7.99 27.20
N VAL A 243 -12.25 7.03 28.13
CA VAL A 243 -12.04 5.60 27.84
C VAL A 243 -13.19 5.07 26.99
N LEU A 244 -14.44 5.35 27.37
CA LEU A 244 -15.61 4.86 26.62
C LEU A 244 -15.65 5.41 25.18
N ALA A 245 -15.29 6.67 24.98
CA ALA A 245 -15.18 7.27 23.66
C ALA A 245 -14.14 6.53 22.79
N GLN A 246 -12.94 6.28 23.32
CA GLN A 246 -11.88 5.55 22.60
C GLN A 246 -12.25 4.08 22.32
N VAL A 247 -12.90 3.41 23.29
CA VAL A 247 -13.40 2.04 23.13
C VAL A 247 -14.46 1.97 22.02
N GLY A 248 -15.37 2.95 21.96
CA GLY A 248 -16.38 3.04 20.91
C GLY A 248 -15.73 3.14 19.52
N VAL A 249 -14.77 4.06 19.35
CA VAL A 249 -14.03 4.22 18.08
C VAL A 249 -13.32 2.92 17.69
N LEU A 250 -12.60 2.27 18.60
CA LEU A 250 -11.89 1.02 18.33
C LEU A 250 -12.83 -0.14 17.97
N THR A 251 -14.00 -0.20 18.60
CA THR A 251 -15.02 -1.22 18.32
C THR A 251 -15.54 -1.09 16.88
N GLU A 252 -15.89 0.14 16.48
CA GLU A 252 -16.35 0.42 15.11
C GLU A 252 -15.24 0.17 14.06
N LEU A 253 -14.00 0.58 14.34
CA LEU A 253 -12.87 0.29 13.46
C LEU A 253 -12.65 -1.22 13.28
N ASN A 254 -12.71 -1.99 14.35
CA ASN A 254 -12.59 -3.44 14.28
C ASN A 254 -13.72 -4.07 13.45
N THR A 255 -14.95 -3.57 13.58
CA THR A 255 -16.12 -4.02 12.82
C THR A 255 -15.95 -3.68 11.33
N ALA A 256 -15.59 -2.45 11.01
CA ALA A 256 -15.36 -2.01 9.64
C ALA A 256 -14.23 -2.80 8.96
N ILE A 257 -13.10 -3.03 9.65
CA ILE A 257 -11.99 -3.83 9.13
C ILE A 257 -12.44 -5.26 8.85
N LYS A 258 -13.17 -5.92 9.76
CA LYS A 258 -13.71 -7.27 9.54
C LYS A 258 -14.66 -7.35 8.33
N ASN A 259 -15.47 -6.30 8.12
CA ASN A 259 -16.37 -6.23 6.96
C ASN A 259 -15.57 -6.13 5.66
N LEU A 260 -14.52 -5.29 5.64
CA LEU A 260 -13.61 -5.19 4.50
C LEU A 260 -12.83 -6.48 4.28
N ASP A 261 -12.39 -7.18 5.32
CA ASP A 261 -11.73 -8.50 5.21
C ASP A 261 -12.62 -9.51 4.47
N ARG A 262 -13.93 -9.56 4.81
CA ARG A 262 -14.90 -10.43 4.09
C ARG A 262 -15.10 -9.99 2.63
N SER A 263 -15.19 -8.69 2.38
CA SER A 263 -15.30 -8.15 1.02
C SER A 263 -14.06 -8.45 0.18
N ILE A 264 -12.87 -8.31 0.76
CA ILE A 264 -11.59 -8.63 0.11
C ILE A 264 -11.53 -10.12 -0.23
N ALA A 265 -11.90 -11.00 0.73
CA ALA A 265 -11.92 -12.44 0.49
C ALA A 265 -12.82 -12.81 -0.71
N LYS A 266 -14.04 -12.27 -0.76
CA LYS A 266 -14.95 -12.50 -1.88
C LYS A 266 -14.38 -11.99 -3.21
N LYS A 267 -13.74 -10.81 -3.21
CA LYS A 267 -13.22 -10.20 -4.44
C LYS A 267 -11.99 -10.92 -4.97
N ILE A 268 -11.08 -11.39 -4.11
CA ILE A 268 -9.91 -12.14 -4.57
C ILE A 268 -10.29 -13.54 -5.05
N ASP A 269 -11.32 -14.17 -4.46
CA ASP A 269 -11.82 -15.47 -4.89
C ASP A 269 -12.40 -15.43 -6.31
N THR A 270 -13.01 -14.32 -6.70
CA THR A 270 -13.59 -14.13 -8.03
C THR A 270 -12.66 -13.42 -9.02
N HIS A 271 -11.47 -13.01 -8.58
CA HIS A 271 -10.51 -12.31 -9.44
C HIS A 271 -9.78 -13.30 -10.34
N PRO A 272 -9.61 -13.05 -11.67
CA PRO A 272 -8.91 -13.96 -12.58
C PRO A 272 -7.52 -14.39 -12.11
N ASP A 273 -6.75 -13.46 -11.53
CA ASP A 273 -5.40 -13.72 -11.00
C ASP A 273 -5.39 -14.10 -9.50
N GLY A 274 -6.55 -14.18 -8.86
CA GLY A 274 -6.64 -14.34 -7.40
C GLY A 274 -6.01 -15.63 -6.90
N GLU A 275 -6.26 -16.75 -7.59
CA GLU A 275 -5.70 -18.04 -7.24
C GLU A 275 -4.18 -18.06 -7.36
N ILE A 276 -3.61 -17.38 -8.36
CA ILE A 276 -2.16 -17.28 -8.55
C ILE A 276 -1.50 -16.67 -7.32
N PHE A 277 -2.00 -15.50 -6.85
CA PHE A 277 -1.40 -14.83 -5.70
C PHE A 277 -1.67 -15.53 -4.36
N ARG A 278 -2.74 -16.32 -4.25
CA ARG A 278 -3.07 -17.13 -3.07
C ARG A 278 -2.26 -18.42 -2.98
N SER A 279 -1.76 -18.95 -4.09
CA SER A 279 -1.02 -20.22 -4.13
C SER A 279 0.34 -20.17 -3.45
N PHE A 280 0.90 -18.98 -3.19
CA PHE A 280 2.20 -18.85 -2.57
C PHE A 280 2.19 -19.21 -1.08
N PRO A 281 3.29 -19.79 -0.54
CA PRO A 281 3.34 -20.29 0.83
C PRO A 281 3.11 -19.17 1.85
N ARG A 282 2.08 -19.33 2.69
CA ARG A 282 1.67 -18.35 3.72
C ARG A 282 1.31 -16.97 3.20
N ALA A 283 0.93 -16.84 1.93
CA ALA A 283 0.45 -15.57 1.39
C ALA A 283 -0.76 -15.05 2.20
N GLY A 284 -1.70 -15.96 2.53
CA GLY A 284 -2.94 -15.60 3.19
C GLY A 284 -3.85 -14.73 2.30
N THR A 285 -5.14 -14.76 2.53
CA THR A 285 -6.12 -14.08 1.66
C THR A 285 -5.89 -12.58 1.58
N ILE A 286 -5.71 -11.91 2.72
CA ILE A 286 -5.57 -10.44 2.77
C ILE A 286 -4.26 -9.98 2.17
N ASN A 287 -3.14 -10.65 2.48
CA ASN A 287 -1.84 -10.25 1.97
C ASN A 287 -1.71 -10.53 0.45
N ALA A 288 -2.22 -11.67 -0.04
CA ALA A 288 -2.31 -11.97 -1.47
C ALA A 288 -3.13 -10.90 -2.21
N ALA A 289 -4.27 -10.50 -1.65
CA ALA A 289 -5.11 -9.45 -2.19
C ALA A 289 -4.39 -8.08 -2.22
N GLN A 290 -3.63 -7.75 -1.18
CA GLN A 290 -2.81 -6.53 -1.13
C GLN A 290 -1.74 -6.52 -2.21
N ILE A 291 -1.05 -7.64 -2.41
CA ILE A 291 -0.05 -7.76 -3.47
C ILE A 291 -0.72 -7.58 -4.82
N LEU A 292 -1.74 -8.35 -5.14
CA LEU A 292 -2.46 -8.28 -6.42
C LEU A 292 -3.02 -6.89 -6.70
N ALA A 293 -3.68 -6.28 -5.72
CA ALA A 293 -4.28 -4.95 -5.85
C ALA A 293 -3.25 -3.86 -6.21
N GLU A 294 -2.06 -3.91 -5.65
CA GLU A 294 -1.02 -2.90 -5.89
C GLU A 294 -0.08 -3.26 -7.05
N TRP A 295 0.05 -4.54 -7.36
CA TRP A 295 0.75 -5.07 -8.53
C TRP A 295 -0.01 -4.75 -9.81
N GLY A 296 -1.31 -5.01 -9.82
CA GLY A 296 -2.15 -4.86 -11.00
C GLY A 296 -2.25 -6.13 -11.84
N ASP A 297 -3.03 -6.07 -12.90
CA ASP A 297 -3.33 -7.19 -13.80
C ASP A 297 -2.93 -6.95 -15.27
N ALA A 298 -2.34 -5.81 -15.57
CA ALA A 298 -1.84 -5.49 -16.90
C ALA A 298 -0.44 -6.12 -17.11
N ARG A 299 -0.40 -7.30 -17.71
CA ARG A 299 0.84 -8.06 -17.91
C ARG A 299 1.84 -7.35 -18.80
N GLU A 300 1.37 -6.64 -19.80
CA GLU A 300 2.16 -5.85 -20.75
C GLU A 300 2.88 -4.65 -20.12
N ALA A 301 2.44 -4.21 -18.94
CA ALA A 301 3.10 -3.13 -18.21
C ALA A 301 4.47 -3.52 -17.65
N PHE A 302 4.75 -4.82 -17.52
CA PHE A 302 5.96 -5.32 -16.87
C PHE A 302 6.67 -6.42 -17.66
N ASP A 303 7.60 -6.05 -18.50
CA ASP A 303 8.39 -7.02 -19.29
C ASP A 303 9.39 -7.82 -18.44
N HIS A 304 9.72 -7.31 -17.25
CA HIS A 304 10.73 -7.92 -16.40
C HIS A 304 10.40 -7.76 -14.91
N PRO A 305 10.65 -8.77 -14.07
CA PRO A 305 10.33 -8.72 -12.64
C PRO A 305 11.03 -7.59 -11.87
N ASP A 306 12.19 -7.14 -12.34
CA ASP A 306 12.91 -6.03 -11.70
C ASP A 306 12.14 -4.69 -11.79
N ALA A 307 11.23 -4.52 -12.76
CA ALA A 307 10.36 -3.35 -12.84
C ALA A 307 9.37 -3.33 -11.66
N ILE A 308 8.79 -4.47 -11.31
CA ILE A 308 7.91 -4.62 -10.15
C ILE A 308 8.70 -4.49 -8.85
N ALA A 309 9.89 -5.08 -8.78
CA ALA A 309 10.76 -4.95 -7.63
C ALA A 309 11.19 -3.47 -7.39
N ALA A 310 11.36 -2.71 -8.46
CA ALA A 310 11.61 -1.27 -8.39
C ALA A 310 10.35 -0.49 -7.96
N LEU A 311 9.17 -0.84 -8.50
CA LEU A 311 7.88 -0.27 -8.09
C LEU A 311 7.63 -0.50 -6.59
N ALA A 312 7.88 -1.70 -6.09
CA ALA A 312 7.80 -2.04 -4.67
C ALA A 312 8.96 -1.45 -3.83
N GLY A 313 10.01 -0.92 -4.47
CA GLY A 313 11.16 -0.36 -3.77
C GLY A 313 12.00 -1.37 -2.99
N ILE A 314 11.95 -2.64 -3.37
CA ILE A 314 12.76 -3.71 -2.78
C ILE A 314 14.10 -3.91 -3.50
N THR A 315 14.32 -3.22 -4.62
CA THR A 315 15.63 -3.08 -5.26
C THR A 315 16.34 -1.83 -4.77
N PRO A 316 17.64 -1.89 -4.47
CA PRO A 316 18.41 -0.72 -4.08
C PRO A 316 18.57 0.27 -5.26
N VAL A 317 18.97 1.50 -4.93
CA VAL A 317 19.45 2.48 -5.90
C VAL A 317 20.97 2.48 -5.84
N THR A 318 21.62 2.09 -6.94
CA THR A 318 23.07 2.17 -7.07
C THR A 318 23.44 3.51 -7.69
N LYS A 319 24.32 4.23 -7.04
CA LYS A 319 24.95 5.47 -7.56
C LYS A 319 26.42 5.16 -7.74
N THR A 320 26.92 5.33 -8.96
CA THR A 320 28.33 5.15 -9.28
C THR A 320 28.85 6.49 -9.79
N SER A 321 29.90 7.02 -9.17
CA SER A 321 30.59 8.25 -9.61
C SER A 321 32.08 7.99 -9.51
N GLY A 322 32.76 7.93 -10.65
CA GLY A 322 34.18 7.58 -10.71
C GLY A 322 34.47 6.26 -10.01
N LYS A 323 35.38 6.26 -9.04
CA LYS A 323 35.75 5.09 -8.23
C LYS A 323 34.81 4.77 -7.07
N GLN A 324 33.81 5.63 -6.79
CA GLN A 324 32.88 5.45 -5.67
C GLN A 324 31.59 4.76 -6.16
N ARG A 325 31.22 3.68 -5.49
CA ARG A 325 29.95 2.97 -5.68
C ARG A 325 29.14 3.02 -4.39
N GLY A 326 28.10 3.85 -4.37
CA GLY A 326 27.12 3.92 -3.28
C GLY A 326 25.88 3.09 -3.58
N VAL A 327 25.38 2.38 -2.58
CA VAL A 327 24.10 1.64 -2.67
C VAL A 327 23.18 2.20 -1.58
N SER A 328 22.04 2.74 -2.00
CA SER A 328 21.10 3.38 -1.10
C SER A 328 19.70 2.74 -1.20
N PHE A 329 18.93 2.94 -0.14
CA PHE A 329 17.54 2.49 -0.08
C PHE A 329 16.68 3.29 -1.07
N ARG A 330 15.76 2.60 -1.76
CA ARG A 330 14.84 3.23 -2.70
C ARG A 330 13.61 3.79 -1.97
N TRP A 331 13.59 5.09 -1.73
CA TRP A 331 12.46 5.75 -1.06
C TRP A 331 11.25 5.95 -1.97
N ALA A 332 11.47 6.37 -3.22
CA ALA A 332 10.41 6.57 -4.21
C ALA A 332 9.90 5.22 -4.74
N CYS A 333 8.74 4.80 -4.26
CA CYS A 333 8.12 3.53 -4.61
C CYS A 333 6.64 3.49 -4.20
N ASN A 334 5.92 2.45 -4.62
CA ASN A 334 4.63 2.10 -4.04
C ASN A 334 4.83 1.47 -2.64
N LYS A 335 4.63 2.29 -1.60
CA LYS A 335 4.84 1.88 -0.21
C LYS A 335 3.89 0.75 0.21
N ARG A 336 2.65 0.73 -0.30
CA ARG A 336 1.66 -0.33 0.00
C ARG A 336 2.10 -1.67 -0.57
N LEU A 337 2.59 -1.68 -1.81
CA LEU A 337 3.16 -2.88 -2.42
C LEU A 337 4.41 -3.36 -1.67
N ARG A 338 5.28 -2.43 -1.26
CA ARG A 338 6.46 -2.77 -0.44
C ARG A 338 6.06 -3.52 0.82
N VAL A 339 5.14 -2.95 1.60
CA VAL A 339 4.67 -3.56 2.85
C VAL A 339 4.09 -4.94 2.59
N ALA A 340 3.21 -5.07 1.60
CA ALA A 340 2.58 -6.34 1.27
C ALA A 340 3.61 -7.43 0.89
N ILE A 341 4.55 -7.13 -0.01
CA ILE A 341 5.57 -8.09 -0.46
C ILE A 341 6.56 -8.42 0.66
N THR A 342 7.00 -7.45 1.46
CA THR A 342 7.94 -7.73 2.56
C THR A 342 7.27 -8.51 3.69
N THR A 343 5.99 -8.26 3.99
CA THR A 343 5.21 -9.06 4.96
C THR A 343 5.07 -10.49 4.46
N PHE A 344 4.72 -10.69 3.20
CA PHE A 344 4.67 -12.01 2.58
C PHE A 344 6.04 -12.72 2.68
N ALA A 345 7.12 -12.06 2.26
CA ALA A 345 8.46 -12.64 2.28
C ALA A 345 8.89 -13.06 3.70
N ALA A 346 8.65 -12.21 4.70
CA ALA A 346 8.95 -12.53 6.09
C ALA A 346 8.19 -13.76 6.59
N ASN A 347 6.92 -13.94 6.18
CA ASN A 347 6.08 -15.06 6.58
C ASN A 347 6.40 -16.35 5.80
N SER A 348 6.79 -16.25 4.53
CA SER A 348 7.04 -17.38 3.64
C SER A 348 8.17 -18.28 4.13
N ARG A 349 9.17 -17.74 4.83
CA ARG A 349 10.31 -18.50 5.39
C ARG A 349 9.90 -19.60 6.36
N PHE A 350 8.74 -19.50 6.98
CA PHE A 350 8.22 -20.52 7.91
C PHE A 350 7.51 -21.69 7.21
N ALA A 351 7.36 -21.63 5.88
CA ALA A 351 6.69 -22.68 5.10
C ALA A 351 7.44 -23.05 3.82
N SER A 352 8.53 -22.37 3.51
CA SER A 352 9.37 -22.65 2.34
C SER A 352 10.84 -22.76 2.76
N PRO A 353 11.46 -23.95 2.71
CA PRO A 353 12.89 -24.12 2.99
C PRO A 353 13.77 -23.24 2.10
N TRP A 354 13.43 -23.06 0.85
CA TRP A 354 14.14 -22.17 -0.06
C TRP A 354 14.08 -20.69 0.40
N ALA A 355 12.95 -20.25 0.91
CA ALA A 355 12.82 -18.89 1.43
C ALA A 355 13.60 -18.71 2.74
N ALA A 356 13.59 -19.73 3.62
CA ALA A 356 14.39 -19.74 4.83
C ALA A 356 15.89 -19.66 4.51
N ASP A 357 16.40 -20.49 3.59
CA ASP A 357 17.80 -20.50 3.18
C ASP A 357 18.28 -19.14 2.65
N ILE A 358 17.50 -18.48 1.76
CA ILE A 358 17.84 -17.14 1.27
C ILE A 358 17.92 -16.12 2.41
N TYR A 359 16.93 -16.16 3.31
CA TYR A 359 16.89 -15.25 4.45
C TYR A 359 18.06 -15.49 5.40
N ASP A 360 18.33 -16.75 5.76
CA ASP A 360 19.36 -17.12 6.73
C ASP A 360 20.77 -16.83 6.18
N ARG A 361 21.04 -17.09 4.91
CA ARG A 361 22.29 -16.67 4.26
C ARG A 361 22.48 -15.15 4.27
N ALA A 362 21.41 -14.38 4.04
CA ALA A 362 21.48 -12.93 4.14
C ALA A 362 21.77 -12.48 5.58
N ARG A 363 21.15 -13.12 6.59
CA ARG A 363 21.42 -12.86 8.02
C ARG A 363 22.87 -13.22 8.38
N ALA A 364 23.35 -14.37 7.96
CA ALA A 364 24.72 -14.84 8.18
C ALA A 364 25.77 -13.90 7.55
N SER A 365 25.42 -13.23 6.43
CA SER A 365 26.29 -12.20 5.81
C SER A 365 26.20 -10.83 6.49
N GLY A 366 25.62 -10.73 7.70
CA GLY A 366 25.55 -9.51 8.50
C GLY A 366 24.43 -8.54 8.10
N LYS A 367 23.45 -8.95 7.28
CA LYS A 367 22.31 -8.09 6.95
C LYS A 367 21.30 -8.09 8.11
N ASP A 368 20.76 -6.93 8.45
CA ASP A 368 19.66 -6.83 9.42
C ASP A 368 18.37 -7.50 8.90
N HIS A 369 17.38 -7.71 9.77
CA HIS A 369 16.10 -8.32 9.40
C HIS A 369 15.38 -7.62 8.23
N PRO A 370 15.22 -6.28 8.23
CA PRO A 370 14.58 -5.59 7.12
C PRO A 370 15.32 -5.76 5.79
N HIS A 371 16.65 -5.82 5.79
CA HIS A 371 17.44 -5.99 4.57
C HIS A 371 17.34 -7.42 4.05
N ALA A 372 17.52 -8.43 4.93
CA ALA A 372 17.38 -9.84 4.57
C ALA A 372 15.97 -10.13 3.99
N THR A 373 14.93 -9.55 4.61
CA THR A 373 13.56 -9.65 4.10
C THR A 373 13.40 -9.05 2.71
N ARG A 374 14.04 -7.89 2.40
CA ARG A 374 13.99 -7.31 1.05
C ARG A 374 14.72 -8.14 0.01
N ILE A 375 15.83 -8.80 0.38
CA ILE A 375 16.55 -9.74 -0.50
C ILE A 375 15.62 -10.90 -0.86
N LEU A 376 14.98 -11.51 0.14
CA LEU A 376 14.01 -12.58 -0.07
C LEU A 376 12.79 -12.11 -0.88
N ALA A 377 12.27 -10.93 -0.58
CA ALA A 377 11.15 -10.32 -1.31
C ALA A 377 11.47 -10.16 -2.80
N ARG A 378 12.68 -9.73 -3.14
CA ARG A 378 13.12 -9.63 -4.55
C ARG A 378 13.21 -10.99 -5.22
N ALA A 379 13.66 -12.02 -4.53
CA ALA A 379 13.69 -13.38 -5.05
C ALA A 379 12.26 -13.88 -5.33
N TRP A 380 11.32 -13.67 -4.41
CA TRP A 380 9.92 -14.02 -4.59
C TRP A 380 9.23 -13.25 -5.73
N VAL A 381 9.52 -11.96 -5.91
CA VAL A 381 8.94 -11.19 -7.02
C VAL A 381 9.25 -11.82 -8.38
N ARG A 382 10.44 -12.42 -8.57
CA ARG A 382 10.78 -13.12 -9.80
C ARG A 382 9.93 -14.36 -10.02
N VAL A 383 9.66 -15.11 -8.95
CA VAL A 383 8.81 -16.30 -9.00
C VAL A 383 7.35 -15.89 -9.25
N MET A 384 6.85 -14.91 -8.49
CA MET A 384 5.49 -14.38 -8.66
C MET A 384 5.26 -13.85 -10.07
N TRP A 385 6.21 -13.06 -10.59
CA TRP A 385 6.11 -12.52 -11.94
C TRP A 385 6.02 -13.63 -13.00
N ARG A 386 6.81 -14.69 -12.88
CA ARG A 386 6.75 -15.81 -13.81
C ARG A 386 5.42 -16.54 -13.73
N CYS A 387 4.95 -16.88 -12.53
CA CYS A 387 3.64 -17.51 -12.36
C CYS A 387 2.52 -16.65 -12.94
N TRP A 388 2.56 -15.35 -12.67
CA TRP A 388 1.57 -14.40 -13.15
C TRP A 388 1.61 -14.23 -14.68
N GLN A 389 2.78 -14.10 -15.28
CA GLN A 389 2.92 -14.01 -16.74
C GLN A 389 2.44 -15.28 -17.45
N ASN A 390 2.74 -16.44 -16.89
CA ASN A 390 2.34 -17.74 -17.45
C ASN A 390 0.91 -18.14 -17.10
N ASN A 391 0.20 -17.34 -16.30
CA ASN A 391 -1.13 -17.64 -15.78
C ASN A 391 -1.18 -19.00 -15.06
N THR A 392 -0.19 -19.29 -14.22
CA THR A 392 -0.04 -20.55 -13.48
C THR A 392 0.07 -20.29 -11.98
N THR A 393 -0.49 -21.19 -11.17
CA THR A 393 -0.27 -21.18 -9.72
C THR A 393 1.14 -21.57 -9.36
N TYR A 394 1.59 -21.20 -8.16
CA TYR A 394 2.88 -21.60 -7.64
C TYR A 394 2.90 -23.09 -7.29
N ASP A 395 3.86 -23.81 -7.85
CA ASP A 395 4.13 -25.21 -7.53
C ASP A 395 5.57 -25.35 -7.02
N PRO A 396 5.78 -25.74 -5.74
CA PRO A 396 7.12 -25.98 -5.20
C PRO A 396 7.93 -27.03 -5.99
N ALA A 397 7.25 -28.02 -6.60
CA ALA A 397 7.90 -29.07 -7.37
C ALA A 397 8.48 -28.58 -8.71
N GLN A 398 7.92 -27.51 -9.25
CA GLN A 398 8.40 -26.86 -10.48
C GLN A 398 9.34 -25.69 -10.20
N HIS A 399 9.52 -25.30 -8.93
CA HIS A 399 10.38 -24.20 -8.55
C HIS A 399 11.86 -24.61 -8.57
N GLY A 400 12.58 -24.29 -9.65
CA GLY A 400 13.97 -24.69 -9.83
C GLY A 400 14.92 -24.32 -8.69
N GLY A 401 14.71 -23.17 -8.04
CA GLY A 401 15.46 -22.79 -6.83
C GLY A 401 15.22 -23.71 -5.64
N ALA A 402 13.99 -24.19 -5.46
CA ALA A 402 13.66 -25.16 -4.40
C ALA A 402 14.23 -26.54 -4.73
N GLN A 403 14.15 -26.98 -5.98
CA GLN A 403 14.75 -28.23 -6.44
C GLN A 403 16.27 -28.25 -6.25
N HIS A 404 16.94 -27.14 -6.61
CA HIS A 404 18.40 -27.02 -6.44
C HIS A 404 18.83 -27.12 -4.96
N LEU A 405 18.06 -26.50 -4.06
CA LEU A 405 18.34 -26.61 -2.62
C LEU A 405 18.20 -28.06 -2.13
N VAL A 406 17.17 -28.78 -2.55
CA VAL A 406 16.99 -30.21 -2.21
C VAL A 406 18.16 -31.05 -2.70
N GLN A 407 18.61 -30.83 -3.94
CA GLN A 407 19.78 -31.54 -4.50
C GLN A 407 21.06 -31.25 -3.73
N GLN A 408 21.30 -30.01 -3.30
CA GLN A 408 22.45 -29.67 -2.46
C GLN A 408 22.43 -30.37 -1.10
N HIS A 409 21.26 -30.54 -0.46
CA HIS A 409 21.14 -31.25 0.81
C HIS A 409 21.27 -32.77 0.67
N ILE A 410 20.98 -33.33 -0.49
CA ILE A 410 21.21 -34.77 -0.76
C ILE A 410 22.68 -35.06 -1.04
N ALA A 411 23.42 -34.08 -1.60
CA ALA A 411 24.81 -34.22 -1.97
C ALA A 411 25.80 -33.88 -0.83
N ALA A 412 25.34 -33.29 0.28
CA ALA A 412 26.11 -32.94 1.46
C ALA A 412 25.96 -33.98 2.57
#